data_38f66fb54f93aff83456eaa58d8ecc10
#
_entry.id   38f66fb54f93aff83456eaa58d8ecc10
#
_cell.length_a   1.000
_cell.length_b   1.000
_cell.length_c   1.000
_cell.angle_alpha   90.00
_cell.angle_beta   90.00
_cell.angle_gamma   90.00
#
_symmetry.space_group_name_H-M   'P 1'
#
loop_
_entity.id
_entity.type
_entity.pdbx_description
1 polymer ?
#
loop_
_entity_poly.entity_id
_entity_poly.type
_entity_poly.pdbx_seq_one_letter_code
_entity_poly.pdbx_strand_id
1 'polypeptide(L)'
;KLGSGVDENDIYKAFGIDATIWGEINTVWPARMAEDTTFSIAVLFGQYFGEADQHPKLQGVKSNLSEEGEANLERLKNDVYFYYELSGARQAAYEYGLDGAQWILDNFGIGLGDFQSVAMKYMELQNQNFDSNYVRECLDYQDEKQAEYAEKFAAEQGGNVADDVEF
;
A
#
# COMPACT_ATOMS: atom_id res chain seq x y z
N LYS A 1 -0.80 -9.79 -3.75
CA LYS A 1 0.28 -10.79 -3.70
C LYS A 1 1.53 -10.35 -4.48
N LEU A 2 1.47 -9.87 -5.72
CA LEU A 2 2.66 -9.39 -6.44
C LEU A 2 3.32 -8.20 -5.74
N GLY A 3 2.52 -7.26 -5.24
CA GLY A 3 3.00 -6.15 -4.42
C GLY A 3 3.57 -6.56 -3.04
N SER A 4 3.40 -7.83 -2.66
CA SER A 4 3.90 -8.43 -1.41
C SER A 4 5.18 -9.25 -1.61
N GLY A 5 5.91 -9.04 -2.71
CA GLY A 5 7.14 -9.78 -3.00
C GLY A 5 6.93 -11.26 -3.36
N VAL A 6 5.73 -11.66 -3.73
CA VAL A 6 5.46 -13.01 -4.26
C VAL A 6 6.00 -13.10 -5.68
N ASP A 7 6.72 -14.17 -6.00
CA ASP A 7 7.19 -14.44 -7.36
C ASP A 7 6.01 -14.62 -8.32
N GLU A 8 6.02 -13.90 -9.45
CA GLU A 8 4.97 -13.99 -10.47
C GLU A 8 4.76 -15.43 -10.95
N ASN A 9 5.83 -16.21 -11.08
CA ASN A 9 5.74 -17.60 -11.50
C ASN A 9 4.94 -18.47 -10.53
N ASP A 10 4.96 -18.17 -9.24
CA ASP A 10 4.16 -18.91 -8.26
C ASP A 10 2.68 -18.57 -8.38
N ILE A 11 2.37 -17.31 -8.75
CA ILE A 11 0.99 -16.91 -9.09
C ILE A 11 0.55 -17.58 -10.39
N TYR A 12 1.39 -17.58 -11.42
CA TYR A 12 1.09 -18.26 -12.68
C TYR A 12 0.79 -19.75 -12.49
N LYS A 13 1.60 -20.44 -11.69
CA LYS A 13 1.37 -21.85 -11.33
C LYS A 13 0.06 -22.05 -10.58
N ALA A 14 -0.23 -21.19 -9.60
CA ALA A 14 -1.44 -21.28 -8.79
C ALA A 14 -2.72 -21.17 -9.63
N PHE A 15 -2.70 -20.31 -10.65
CA PHE A 15 -3.84 -20.10 -11.54
C PHE A 15 -3.83 -20.98 -12.79
N GLY A 16 -2.70 -21.63 -13.12
CA GLY A 16 -2.52 -22.43 -14.34
C GLY A 16 -2.46 -21.55 -15.59
N ILE A 17 -1.83 -20.39 -15.49
CA ILE A 17 -1.61 -19.44 -16.58
C ILE A 17 -0.11 -19.26 -16.85
N ASP A 18 0.23 -18.57 -17.91
CA ASP A 18 1.60 -18.16 -18.24
C ASP A 18 1.71 -16.63 -18.33
N ALA A 19 2.93 -16.14 -18.54
CA ALA A 19 3.21 -14.71 -18.68
C ALA A 19 2.45 -14.05 -19.84
N THR A 20 2.15 -14.80 -20.91
CA THR A 20 1.41 -14.29 -22.07
C THR A 20 -0.04 -14.00 -21.68
N ILE A 21 -0.70 -14.99 -21.07
CA ILE A 21 -2.08 -14.83 -20.57
C ILE A 21 -2.14 -13.71 -19.52
N TRP A 22 -1.14 -13.63 -18.63
CA TRP A 22 -1.05 -12.55 -17.66
C TRP A 22 -0.93 -11.17 -18.31
N GLY A 23 -0.12 -11.04 -19.35
CA GLY A 23 0.00 -9.81 -20.14
C GLY A 23 -1.32 -9.39 -20.81
N GLU A 24 -2.06 -10.38 -21.36
CA GLU A 24 -3.40 -10.15 -21.92
C GLU A 24 -4.39 -9.66 -20.85
N ILE A 25 -4.39 -10.28 -19.66
CA ILE A 25 -5.24 -9.86 -18.53
C ILE A 25 -4.95 -8.41 -18.17
N ASN A 26 -3.66 -8.05 -18.02
CA ASN A 26 -3.24 -6.70 -17.65
C ASN A 26 -3.52 -5.64 -18.73
N THR A 27 -3.78 -6.05 -19.94
CA THR A 27 -4.18 -5.15 -21.04
C THR A 27 -5.70 -5.02 -21.15
N VAL A 28 -6.40 -6.15 -21.08
CA VAL A 28 -7.85 -6.21 -21.35
C VAL A 28 -8.66 -5.62 -20.20
N TRP A 29 -8.31 -5.92 -18.95
CA TRP A 29 -9.11 -5.47 -17.81
C TRP A 29 -9.05 -3.95 -17.57
N PRO A 30 -7.90 -3.26 -17.62
CA PRO A 30 -7.85 -1.81 -17.56
C PRO A 30 -8.64 -1.13 -18.69
N ALA A 31 -8.57 -1.68 -19.91
CA ALA A 31 -9.35 -1.15 -21.03
C ALA A 31 -10.86 -1.28 -20.78
N ARG A 32 -11.33 -2.44 -20.29
CA ARG A 32 -12.75 -2.65 -19.95
C ARG A 32 -13.20 -1.74 -18.81
N MET A 33 -12.33 -1.50 -17.81
CA MET A 33 -12.64 -0.58 -16.71
C MET A 33 -12.76 0.86 -17.21
N ALA A 34 -11.91 1.28 -18.16
CA ALA A 34 -11.96 2.62 -18.75
C ALA A 34 -13.23 2.84 -19.60
N GLU A 35 -13.76 1.79 -20.22
CA GLU A 35 -14.99 1.84 -21.03
C GLU A 35 -16.26 1.70 -20.20
N ASP A 36 -16.17 1.23 -18.95
CA ASP A 36 -17.32 1.00 -18.07
C ASP A 36 -17.84 2.30 -17.45
N THR A 37 -18.81 2.91 -18.09
CA THR A 37 -19.48 4.12 -17.60
C THR A 37 -20.34 3.91 -16.36
N THR A 38 -20.61 2.64 -15.99
CA THR A 38 -21.42 2.27 -14.81
C THR A 38 -20.57 2.03 -13.57
N PHE A 39 -19.25 2.01 -13.72
CA PHE A 39 -18.28 1.67 -12.66
C PHE A 39 -18.47 0.29 -12.03
N SER A 40 -19.30 -0.58 -12.61
CA SER A 40 -19.60 -1.91 -12.08
C SER A 40 -18.35 -2.82 -12.08
N ILE A 41 -17.50 -2.72 -13.09
CA ILE A 41 -16.24 -3.48 -13.17
C ILE A 41 -15.26 -2.98 -12.10
N ALA A 42 -15.15 -1.67 -11.90
CA ALA A 42 -14.27 -1.09 -10.88
C ALA A 42 -14.68 -1.50 -9.47
N VAL A 43 -15.99 -1.54 -9.18
CA VAL A 43 -16.54 -2.03 -7.90
C VAL A 43 -16.19 -3.50 -7.67
N LEU A 44 -16.43 -4.36 -8.67
CA LEU A 44 -16.07 -5.79 -8.58
C LEU A 44 -14.57 -6.00 -8.43
N PHE A 45 -13.76 -5.24 -9.13
CA PHE A 45 -12.31 -5.30 -9.01
C PHE A 45 -11.88 -4.96 -7.58
N GLY A 46 -12.41 -3.88 -7.00
CA GLY A 46 -12.13 -3.49 -5.60
C GLY A 46 -12.52 -4.58 -4.60
N GLN A 47 -13.70 -5.19 -4.77
CA GLN A 47 -14.15 -6.30 -3.94
C GLN A 47 -13.20 -7.50 -4.04
N TYR A 48 -12.92 -7.99 -5.24
CA TYR A 48 -12.01 -9.13 -5.42
C TYR A 48 -10.57 -8.84 -4.99
N PHE A 49 -10.12 -7.59 -5.13
CA PHE A 49 -8.82 -7.17 -4.64
C PHE A 49 -8.75 -7.27 -3.11
N GLY A 50 -9.78 -6.79 -2.41
CA GLY A 50 -9.87 -6.90 -0.94
C GLY A 50 -9.97 -8.35 -0.44
N GLU A 51 -10.57 -9.25 -1.23
CA GLU A 51 -10.74 -10.67 -0.89
C GLU A 51 -9.58 -11.56 -1.40
N ALA A 52 -8.59 -10.99 -2.11
CA ALA A 52 -7.54 -11.76 -2.78
C ALA A 52 -6.75 -12.67 -1.84
N ASP A 53 -6.54 -12.26 -0.59
CA ASP A 53 -5.84 -13.07 0.42
C ASP A 53 -6.65 -14.30 0.86
N GLN A 54 -7.96 -14.28 0.69
CA GLN A 54 -8.86 -15.39 1.03
C GLN A 54 -9.05 -16.37 -0.14
N HIS A 55 -8.53 -16.03 -1.34
CA HIS A 55 -8.71 -16.87 -2.51
C HIS A 55 -8.01 -18.22 -2.35
N PRO A 56 -8.71 -19.38 -2.50
CA PRO A 56 -8.17 -20.70 -2.18
C PRO A 56 -6.86 -21.02 -2.91
N LYS A 57 -6.71 -20.60 -4.16
CA LYS A 57 -5.49 -20.82 -4.94
C LYS A 57 -4.29 -19.99 -4.47
N LEU A 58 -4.52 -18.90 -3.72
CA LEU A 58 -3.48 -18.02 -3.22
C LEU A 58 -3.07 -18.32 -1.78
N GLN A 59 -3.83 -19.17 -1.06
CA GLN A 59 -3.49 -19.56 0.32
C GLN A 59 -2.18 -20.34 0.42
N GLY A 60 -1.78 -21.07 -0.63
CA GLY A 60 -0.53 -21.83 -0.67
C GLY A 60 0.66 -21.04 -1.21
N VAL A 61 0.43 -19.85 -1.72
CA VAL A 61 1.48 -19.00 -2.30
C VAL A 61 2.09 -18.16 -1.18
N LYS A 62 3.32 -18.50 -0.79
CA LYS A 62 4.05 -17.79 0.27
C LYS A 62 4.60 -16.48 -0.27
N SER A 63 4.48 -15.42 0.52
CA SER A 63 5.25 -14.20 0.31
C SER A 63 6.73 -14.47 0.63
N ASN A 64 7.63 -13.83 -0.09
CA ASN A 64 9.06 -13.85 0.22
C ASN A 64 9.43 -12.78 1.28
N LEU A 65 8.47 -12.41 2.13
CA LEU A 65 8.72 -11.48 3.21
C LEU A 65 9.71 -12.07 4.21
N SER A 66 10.57 -11.24 4.75
CA SER A 66 11.37 -11.60 5.93
C SER A 66 10.45 -11.80 7.14
N GLU A 67 10.94 -12.46 8.19
CA GLU A 67 10.20 -12.59 9.45
C GLU A 67 9.78 -11.22 10.02
N GLU A 68 10.63 -10.21 9.86
CA GLU A 68 10.34 -8.82 10.25
C GLU A 68 9.24 -8.20 9.38
N GLY A 69 9.30 -8.42 8.07
CA GLY A 69 8.25 -7.96 7.14
C GLY A 69 6.89 -8.60 7.42
N GLU A 70 6.86 -9.91 7.75
CA GLU A 70 5.63 -10.59 8.16
C GLU A 70 5.06 -10.00 9.46
N ALA A 71 5.91 -9.74 10.47
CA ALA A 71 5.50 -9.14 11.73
C ALA A 71 4.98 -7.70 11.54
N ASN A 72 5.65 -6.90 10.71
CA ASN A 72 5.23 -5.54 10.38
C ASN A 72 3.91 -5.53 9.60
N LEU A 73 3.72 -6.46 8.67
CA LEU A 73 2.47 -6.58 7.93
C LEU A 73 1.31 -6.98 8.85
N GLU A 74 1.55 -7.89 9.79
CA GLU A 74 0.54 -8.27 10.78
C GLU A 74 0.21 -7.10 11.72
N ARG A 75 1.21 -6.32 12.14
CA ARG A 75 1.00 -5.08 12.87
C ARG A 75 0.17 -4.08 12.05
N LEU A 76 0.49 -3.88 10.78
CA LEU A 76 -0.26 -2.96 9.89
C LEU A 76 -1.74 -3.33 9.79
N LYS A 77 -2.07 -4.63 9.76
CA LYS A 77 -3.45 -5.13 9.67
C LYS A 77 -4.27 -4.91 10.93
N ASN A 78 -3.63 -4.80 12.10
CA ASN A 78 -4.28 -4.80 13.42
C ASN A 78 -4.09 -3.50 14.20
N ASP A 79 -3.17 -2.64 13.78
CA ASP A 79 -2.85 -1.36 14.42
C ASP A 79 -3.12 -0.22 13.43
N VAL A 80 -4.26 0.46 13.61
CA VAL A 80 -4.66 1.56 12.74
C VAL A 80 -3.70 2.75 12.83
N TYR A 81 -3.12 3.01 14.01
CA TYR A 81 -2.16 4.09 14.19
C TYR A 81 -0.85 3.79 13.45
N PHE A 82 -0.43 2.54 13.39
CA PHE A 82 0.72 2.16 12.57
C PHE A 82 0.45 2.37 11.07
N TYR A 83 -0.77 2.13 10.60
CA TYR A 83 -1.16 2.47 9.23
C TYR A 83 -1.07 3.98 8.97
N TYR A 84 -1.57 4.83 9.88
CA TYR A 84 -1.49 6.28 9.74
C TYR A 84 -0.05 6.80 9.89
N GLU A 85 0.76 6.21 10.77
CA GLU A 85 2.19 6.49 10.88
C GLU A 85 2.90 6.26 9.52
N LEU A 86 2.74 5.08 8.92
CA LEU A 86 3.35 4.78 7.62
C LEU A 86 2.77 5.61 6.47
N SER A 87 1.50 6.01 6.57
CA SER A 87 0.90 6.94 5.61
C SER A 87 1.56 8.32 5.68
N GLY A 88 1.79 8.85 6.88
CA GLY A 88 2.53 10.10 7.11
C GLY A 88 3.98 10.00 6.63
N ALA A 89 4.68 8.92 6.98
CA ALA A 89 6.04 8.67 6.53
C ALA A 89 6.16 8.63 4.99
N ARG A 90 5.21 7.96 4.35
CA ARG A 90 5.15 7.88 2.88
C ARG A 90 4.95 9.24 2.23
N GLN A 91 4.10 10.08 2.80
CA GLN A 91 3.83 11.43 2.31
C GLN A 91 5.07 12.32 2.50
N ALA A 92 5.70 12.28 3.67
CA ALA A 92 6.95 12.99 3.92
C ALA A 92 8.06 12.55 2.96
N ALA A 93 8.24 11.25 2.73
CA ALA A 93 9.23 10.74 1.77
C ALA A 93 9.01 11.32 0.37
N TYR A 94 7.76 11.39 -0.09
CA TYR A 94 7.42 11.96 -1.39
C TYR A 94 7.77 13.46 -1.47
N GLU A 95 7.52 14.24 -0.41
CA GLU A 95 7.86 15.67 -0.35
C GLU A 95 9.38 15.91 -0.45
N TYR A 96 10.19 14.95 0.04
CA TYR A 96 11.65 14.98 -0.08
C TYR A 96 12.19 14.28 -1.34
N GLY A 97 11.33 13.99 -2.33
CA GLY A 97 11.71 13.40 -3.61
C GLY A 97 12.09 11.91 -3.53
N LEU A 98 11.74 11.23 -2.44
CA LEU A 98 11.92 9.80 -2.26
C LEU A 98 10.69 9.04 -2.76
N ASP A 99 10.89 7.79 -3.21
CA ASP A 99 9.77 6.87 -3.43
C ASP A 99 9.30 6.32 -2.07
N GLY A 100 8.20 6.89 -1.57
CA GLY A 100 7.67 6.52 -0.26
C GLY A 100 7.18 5.07 -0.17
N ALA A 101 6.77 4.45 -1.28
CA ALA A 101 6.40 3.04 -1.29
C ALA A 101 7.64 2.14 -1.20
N GLN A 102 8.68 2.48 -1.94
CA GLN A 102 9.97 1.78 -1.85
C GLN A 102 10.60 1.96 -0.47
N TRP A 103 10.52 3.17 0.09
CA TRP A 103 11.03 3.43 1.44
C TRP A 103 10.35 2.56 2.51
N ILE A 104 9.02 2.39 2.44
CA ILE A 104 8.29 1.48 3.35
C ILE A 104 8.73 0.03 3.13
N LEU A 105 8.91 -0.39 1.89
CA LEU A 105 9.39 -1.74 1.57
C LEU A 105 10.78 -1.99 2.18
N ASP A 106 11.70 -1.05 2.01
CA ASP A 106 13.09 -1.17 2.46
C ASP A 106 13.22 -1.14 4.00
N ASN A 107 12.37 -0.37 4.68
CA ASN A 107 12.48 -0.17 6.14
C ASN A 107 11.55 -1.08 6.95
N PHE A 108 10.43 -1.53 6.38
CA PHE A 108 9.42 -2.32 7.09
C PHE A 108 9.09 -3.65 6.41
N GLY A 109 9.63 -3.91 5.22
CA GLY A 109 9.32 -5.11 4.45
C GLY A 109 7.89 -5.17 3.93
N ILE A 110 7.14 -4.06 3.94
CA ILE A 110 5.74 -4.00 3.53
C ILE A 110 5.66 -3.51 2.08
N GLY A 111 5.16 -4.36 1.20
CA GLY A 111 4.95 -4.00 -0.21
C GLY A 111 3.75 -3.06 -0.42
N LEU A 112 3.80 -2.29 -1.52
CA LEU A 112 2.74 -1.35 -1.87
C LEU A 112 1.36 -2.01 -1.95
N GLY A 113 1.28 -3.24 -2.50
CA GLY A 113 0.02 -3.98 -2.62
C GLY A 113 -0.59 -4.36 -1.28
N ASP A 114 0.24 -4.77 -0.31
CA ASP A 114 -0.21 -5.07 1.05
C ASP A 114 -0.68 -3.81 1.77
N PHE A 115 0.08 -2.73 1.64
CA PHE A 115 -0.28 -1.44 2.21
C PHE A 115 -1.64 -0.94 1.67
N GLN A 116 -1.85 -1.00 0.35
CA GLN A 116 -3.12 -0.62 -0.28
C GLN A 116 -4.29 -1.50 0.15
N SER A 117 -4.07 -2.81 0.28
CA SER A 117 -5.10 -3.75 0.75
C SER A 117 -5.58 -3.40 2.16
N VAL A 118 -4.65 -3.06 3.06
CA VAL A 118 -4.97 -2.62 4.42
C VAL A 118 -5.67 -1.26 4.42
N ALA A 119 -5.24 -0.32 3.58
CA ALA A 119 -5.89 0.98 3.41
C ALA A 119 -7.37 0.83 3.03
N MET A 120 -7.67 -0.04 2.06
CA MET A 120 -9.05 -0.32 1.65
C MET A 120 -9.89 -0.91 2.79
N LYS A 121 -9.31 -1.83 3.57
CA LYS A 121 -9.99 -2.41 4.75
C LYS A 121 -10.33 -1.35 5.79
N TYR A 122 -9.39 -0.47 6.12
CA TYR A 122 -9.65 0.60 7.10
C TYR A 122 -10.67 1.61 6.58
N MET A 123 -10.63 1.95 5.30
CA MET A 123 -11.63 2.81 4.67
C MET A 123 -13.03 2.18 4.74
N GLU A 124 -13.16 0.88 4.48
CA GLU A 124 -14.43 0.16 4.58
C GLU A 124 -14.96 0.17 6.02
N LEU A 125 -14.10 -0.13 7.02
CA LEU A 125 -14.49 -0.10 8.43
C LEU A 125 -14.93 1.30 8.89
N GLN A 126 -14.27 2.35 8.43
CA GLN A 126 -14.67 3.73 8.70
C GLN A 126 -16.02 4.08 8.06
N ASN A 127 -16.28 3.62 6.84
CA ASN A 127 -17.57 3.85 6.18
C ASN A 127 -18.71 3.13 6.89
N GLN A 128 -18.47 1.94 7.44
CA GLN A 128 -19.49 1.18 8.19
C GLN A 128 -19.79 1.78 9.56
N ASN A 129 -18.79 2.37 10.23
CA ASN A 129 -18.89 2.91 11.57
C ASN A 129 -18.29 4.32 11.61
N PHE A 130 -18.87 5.25 10.84
CA PHE A 130 -18.34 6.60 10.72
C PHE A 130 -18.40 7.38 12.03
N ASP A 131 -17.23 7.70 12.57
CA ASP A 131 -17.03 8.61 13.70
C ASP A 131 -16.07 9.73 13.28
N SER A 132 -16.61 10.94 13.13
CA SER A 132 -15.84 12.10 12.67
C SER A 132 -14.73 12.52 13.64
N ASN A 133 -14.90 12.29 14.95
CA ASN A 133 -13.87 12.62 15.93
C ASN A 133 -12.71 11.63 15.85
N TYR A 134 -13.03 10.35 15.73
CA TYR A 134 -12.01 9.30 15.56
C TYR A 134 -11.23 9.47 14.25
N VAL A 135 -11.93 9.78 13.15
CA VAL A 135 -11.26 10.05 11.86
C VAL A 135 -10.32 11.25 11.97
N ARG A 136 -10.75 12.31 12.63
CA ARG A 136 -9.90 13.50 12.88
C ARG A 136 -8.68 13.14 13.70
N GLU A 137 -8.84 12.40 14.80
CA GLU A 137 -7.73 11.95 15.64
C GLU A 137 -6.69 11.16 14.84
N CYS A 138 -7.14 10.26 13.98
CA CYS A 138 -6.25 9.48 13.09
C CYS A 138 -5.50 10.39 12.09
N LEU A 139 -6.17 11.38 11.52
CA LEU A 139 -5.54 12.32 10.59
C LEU A 139 -4.56 13.25 11.29
N ASP A 140 -4.91 13.78 12.46
CA ASP A 140 -4.01 14.61 13.27
C ASP A 140 -2.74 13.82 13.65
N TYR A 141 -2.88 12.54 13.98
CA TYR A 141 -1.74 11.64 14.21
C TYR A 141 -0.90 11.40 12.96
N GLN A 142 -1.53 11.24 11.78
CA GLN A 142 -0.81 11.13 10.51
C GLN A 142 0.03 12.37 10.22
N ASP A 143 -0.56 13.57 10.43
CA ASP A 143 0.13 14.85 10.19
C ASP A 143 1.31 15.03 11.15
N GLU A 144 1.16 14.64 12.44
CA GLU A 144 2.25 14.61 13.41
C GLU A 144 3.39 13.70 12.92
N LYS A 145 3.07 12.48 12.47
CA LYS A 145 4.07 11.54 11.97
C LYS A 145 4.72 12.00 10.67
N GLN A 146 3.95 12.63 9.76
CA GLN A 146 4.52 13.25 8.56
C GLN A 146 5.58 14.29 8.92
N ALA A 147 5.30 15.16 9.89
CA ALA A 147 6.27 16.16 10.35
C ALA A 147 7.53 15.51 10.96
N GLU A 148 7.37 14.49 11.82
CA GLU A 148 8.50 13.74 12.38
C GLU A 148 9.40 13.10 11.31
N TYR A 149 8.80 12.45 10.32
CA TYR A 149 9.55 11.83 9.22
C TYR A 149 10.14 12.87 8.27
N ALA A 150 9.49 14.02 8.05
CA ALA A 150 10.04 15.13 7.29
C ALA A 150 11.34 15.66 7.93
N GLU A 151 11.36 15.84 9.25
CA GLU A 151 12.58 16.23 9.99
C GLU A 151 13.70 15.18 9.83
N LYS A 152 13.34 13.90 9.89
CA LYS A 152 14.28 12.80 9.68
C LYS A 152 14.89 12.84 8.26
N PHE A 153 14.06 12.96 7.24
CA PHE A 153 14.53 13.01 5.84
C PHE A 153 15.35 14.28 5.57
N ALA A 154 14.98 15.42 6.14
CA ALA A 154 15.77 16.64 6.06
C ALA A 154 17.17 16.43 6.64
N ALA A 155 17.27 15.79 7.80
CA ALA A 155 18.56 15.50 8.44
C ALA A 155 19.41 14.52 7.61
N GLU A 156 18.81 13.49 7.02
CA GLU A 156 19.49 12.50 6.18
C GLU A 156 19.99 13.09 4.85
N GLN A 157 19.29 14.08 4.29
CA GLN A 157 19.68 14.76 3.05
C GLN A 157 20.64 15.96 3.26
N GLY A 158 21.11 16.19 4.49
CA GLY A 158 22.13 17.20 4.79
C GLY A 158 21.57 18.59 5.10
N GLY A 159 20.33 18.68 5.56
CA GLY A 159 19.66 19.94 5.88
C GLY A 159 18.90 20.55 4.70
N ASN A 160 18.04 21.49 5.02
CA ASN A 160 17.14 22.13 4.05
C ASN A 160 17.93 22.78 2.90
N VAL A 161 17.81 22.25 1.68
CA VAL A 161 18.49 22.80 0.47
C VAL A 161 18.08 24.27 0.20
N ALA A 162 17.02 24.74 0.87
CA ALA A 162 16.51 26.11 0.72
C ALA A 162 17.30 27.15 1.53
N ASP A 163 18.10 26.75 2.54
CA ASP A 163 18.89 27.71 3.32
C ASP A 163 20.21 28.13 2.64
N ASP A 164 20.63 27.42 1.57
CA ASP A 164 21.85 27.73 0.80
C ASP A 164 21.60 28.66 -0.41
N VAL A 165 20.38 29.13 -0.62
CA VAL A 165 20.07 30.10 -1.69
C VAL A 165 20.06 31.50 -1.12
N GLU A 166 21.23 32.14 -1.04
CA GLU A 166 21.33 33.61 -0.90
C GLU A 166 20.83 34.28 -2.19
N PHE A 167 19.74 35.09 -2.06
CA PHE A 167 19.26 35.96 -3.13
C PHE A 167 19.98 37.32 -3.10
#